data_26d8f9019e9320ecac695c56343deb57
#
_entry.id   26d8f9019e9320ecac695c56343deb57
#
_cell.length_a   1.000
_cell.length_b   1.000
_cell.length_c   1.000
_cell.angle_alpha   90.00
_cell.angle_beta   90.00
_cell.angle_gamma   90.00
#
_symmetry.space_group_name_H-M   'P 1'
#
loop_
_entity.id
_entity.type
_entity.pdbx_description
1 polymer ?
#
loop_
_entity_poly.entity_id
_entity_poly.type
_entity_poly.pdbx_seq_one_letter_code
_entity_poly.pdbx_strand_id
1 'polypeptide(L)'
;MLLIEWNKKFNLTGITEIRDIYIKHFGDSLMLYKGIDGTKSLIDVGTGAGFPGIPLKIAGYKNKVVLLEANGKKASFLEHVTDTLGLEQIFICQDRAEIAGREDIYRERFDVSTARAVAPLNVLVEYCAPFIKKDGLFIAMKTDKTELESAKNAMKQLFLEVYKIESQTIPFSDIKRCNIYFKKIKNILDKYPRADGIPKKKPL
;
A
#
# COMPACT_ATOMS: atom_id res chain seq x y z
N MET A 1 -21.38 9.90 5.27
CA MET A 1 -20.21 9.13 4.73
C MET A 1 -18.93 9.77 5.24
N LEU A 2 -18.23 9.10 6.14
CA LEU A 2 -17.07 9.62 6.90
C LEU A 2 -15.99 10.28 6.03
N LEU A 3 -15.60 9.64 4.90
CA LEU A 3 -14.59 10.20 4.02
C LEU A 3 -14.94 11.61 3.50
N ILE A 4 -16.17 11.83 3.05
CA ILE A 4 -16.61 13.13 2.52
C ILE A 4 -16.68 14.18 3.64
N GLU A 5 -17.17 13.79 4.81
CA GLU A 5 -17.26 14.66 5.97
C GLU A 5 -15.87 15.16 6.40
N TRP A 6 -14.93 14.24 6.56
CA TRP A 6 -13.57 14.57 6.96
C TRP A 6 -12.79 15.30 5.86
N ASN A 7 -13.05 14.98 4.59
CA ASN A 7 -12.39 15.65 3.47
C ASN A 7 -12.71 17.15 3.40
N LYS A 8 -13.86 17.58 3.95
CA LYS A 8 -14.19 19.01 4.10
C LYS A 8 -13.28 19.73 5.12
N LYS A 9 -12.71 19.00 6.06
CA LYS A 9 -11.84 19.54 7.13
C LYS A 9 -10.34 19.39 6.76
N PHE A 10 -9.99 18.28 6.14
CA PHE A 10 -8.61 17.92 5.80
C PHE A 10 -8.57 17.33 4.40
N ASN A 11 -7.67 17.75 3.53
CA ASN A 11 -7.49 17.21 2.19
C ASN A 11 -7.03 15.74 2.23
N LEU A 12 -7.97 14.82 2.45
CA LEU A 12 -7.72 13.38 2.48
C LEU A 12 -7.57 12.82 1.05
N THR A 13 -8.40 13.32 0.13
CA THR A 13 -8.42 12.91 -1.28
C THR A 13 -8.88 14.05 -2.18
N GLY A 14 -8.35 14.11 -3.40
CA GLY A 14 -8.83 15.02 -4.44
C GLY A 14 -10.13 14.54 -5.13
N ILE A 15 -10.58 13.32 -4.87
CA ILE A 15 -11.82 12.78 -5.44
C ILE A 15 -12.97 13.06 -4.48
N THR A 16 -13.92 13.91 -4.91
CA THR A 16 -15.03 14.40 -4.07
C THR A 16 -16.39 13.87 -4.50
N GLU A 17 -16.56 13.51 -5.77
CA GLU A 17 -17.81 12.98 -6.30
C GLU A 17 -18.07 11.56 -5.75
N ILE A 18 -19.27 11.34 -5.21
CA ILE A 18 -19.64 10.08 -4.55
C ILE A 18 -19.43 8.87 -5.45
N ARG A 19 -19.89 8.96 -6.71
CA ARG A 19 -19.73 7.88 -7.69
C ARG A 19 -18.25 7.57 -7.94
N ASP A 20 -17.43 8.59 -8.07
CA ASP A 20 -16.00 8.45 -8.29
C ASP A 20 -15.27 7.87 -7.07
N ILE A 21 -15.68 8.22 -5.87
CA ILE A 21 -15.19 7.61 -4.64
C ILE A 21 -15.45 6.11 -4.65
N TYR A 22 -16.68 5.68 -4.96
CA TYR A 22 -17.01 4.25 -5.03
C TYR A 22 -16.21 3.52 -6.10
N ILE A 23 -16.06 4.10 -7.29
CA ILE A 23 -15.35 3.46 -8.40
C ILE A 23 -13.83 3.52 -8.17
N LYS A 24 -13.27 4.74 -8.03
CA LYS A 24 -11.82 4.99 -8.07
C LYS A 24 -11.11 4.71 -6.75
N HIS A 25 -11.85 4.64 -5.63
CA HIS A 25 -11.28 4.26 -4.35
C HIS A 25 -11.70 2.85 -3.93
N PHE A 26 -12.99 2.60 -3.70
CA PHE A 26 -13.45 1.30 -3.21
C PHE A 26 -13.33 0.21 -4.27
N GLY A 27 -13.84 0.43 -5.48
CA GLY A 27 -13.76 -0.53 -6.59
C GLY A 27 -12.32 -0.90 -6.92
N ASP A 28 -11.45 0.10 -7.07
CA ASP A 28 -10.01 -0.08 -7.29
C ASP A 28 -9.34 -0.90 -6.17
N SER A 29 -9.65 -0.59 -4.91
CA SER A 29 -9.11 -1.32 -3.76
C SER A 29 -9.55 -2.79 -3.72
N LEU A 30 -10.83 -3.06 -4.03
CA LEU A 30 -11.39 -4.41 -4.00
C LEU A 30 -10.89 -5.30 -5.14
N MET A 31 -10.34 -4.73 -6.21
CA MET A 31 -9.65 -5.52 -7.24
C MET A 31 -8.44 -6.27 -6.66
N LEU A 32 -7.78 -5.70 -5.65
CA LEU A 32 -6.69 -6.37 -4.96
C LEU A 32 -7.15 -7.60 -4.18
N TYR A 33 -8.38 -7.60 -3.66
CA TYR A 33 -8.91 -8.68 -2.81
C TYR A 33 -8.89 -10.05 -3.51
N LYS A 34 -9.10 -10.09 -4.82
CA LYS A 34 -9.04 -11.34 -5.60
C LYS A 34 -7.61 -11.88 -5.78
N GLY A 35 -6.61 -11.03 -5.66
CA GLY A 35 -5.20 -11.36 -5.89
C GLY A 35 -4.43 -11.76 -4.65
N ILE A 36 -5.04 -11.66 -3.46
CA ILE A 36 -4.41 -11.98 -2.18
C ILE A 36 -5.26 -12.94 -1.35
N ASP A 37 -4.59 -13.84 -0.66
CA ASP A 37 -5.23 -14.71 0.32
C ASP A 37 -5.56 -13.90 1.59
N GLY A 38 -6.83 -13.83 1.96
CA GLY A 38 -7.33 -13.09 3.13
C GLY A 38 -6.80 -13.60 4.47
N THR A 39 -6.07 -14.71 4.49
CA THR A 39 -5.39 -15.25 5.69
C THR A 39 -3.97 -14.70 5.85
N LYS A 40 -3.47 -13.89 4.95
CA LYS A 40 -2.12 -13.32 4.98
C LYS A 40 -2.09 -11.99 5.74
N SER A 41 -1.03 -11.74 6.51
CA SER A 41 -0.80 -10.43 7.13
C SER A 41 -0.43 -9.39 6.06
N LEU A 42 -1.00 -8.18 6.15
CA LEU A 42 -0.84 -7.12 5.15
C LEU A 42 -0.39 -5.82 5.80
N ILE A 43 0.52 -5.10 5.12
CA ILE A 43 0.80 -3.70 5.40
C ILE A 43 0.50 -2.85 4.16
N ASP A 44 -0.29 -1.80 4.35
CA ASP A 44 -0.64 -0.81 3.33
C ASP A 44 0.24 0.44 3.51
N VAL A 45 1.23 0.59 2.63
CA VAL A 45 2.29 1.60 2.76
C VAL A 45 1.87 2.90 2.10
N GLY A 46 1.79 3.97 2.90
CA GLY A 46 1.29 5.27 2.46
C GLY A 46 -0.21 5.22 2.15
N THR A 47 -0.96 4.59 3.02
CA THR A 47 -2.38 4.27 2.83
C THR A 47 -3.28 5.49 2.55
N GLY A 48 -2.84 6.70 2.91
CA GLY A 48 -3.58 7.93 2.73
C GLY A 48 -4.89 7.94 3.52
N ALA A 49 -6.01 7.98 2.81
CA ALA A 49 -7.34 7.88 3.41
C ALA A 49 -7.79 6.41 3.64
N GLY A 50 -6.85 5.48 3.78
CA GLY A 50 -7.12 4.08 4.10
C GLY A 50 -7.31 3.17 2.89
N PHE A 51 -6.75 3.52 1.73
CA PHE A 51 -6.92 2.76 0.48
C PHE A 51 -5.61 2.12 0.00
N PRO A 52 -5.58 0.77 -0.16
CA PRO A 52 -6.71 -0.17 -0.19
C PRO A 52 -7.09 -0.80 1.16
N GLY A 53 -6.38 -0.57 2.26
CA GLY A 53 -6.50 -1.34 3.50
C GLY A 53 -7.91 -1.37 4.13
N ILE A 54 -8.57 -0.20 4.27
CA ILE A 54 -9.92 -0.13 4.86
C ILE A 54 -10.98 -0.86 4.01
N PRO A 55 -11.09 -0.66 2.68
CA PRO A 55 -12.00 -1.44 1.85
C PRO A 55 -11.80 -2.94 1.93
N LEU A 56 -10.54 -3.41 2.02
CA LEU A 56 -10.24 -4.83 2.21
C LEU A 56 -10.82 -5.36 3.52
N LYS A 57 -10.68 -4.61 4.61
CA LYS A 57 -11.24 -4.99 5.92
C LYS A 57 -12.77 -5.01 5.91
N ILE A 58 -13.39 -3.99 5.33
CA ILE A 58 -14.85 -3.93 5.16
C ILE A 58 -15.37 -5.12 4.33
N ALA A 59 -14.61 -5.55 3.31
CA ALA A 59 -14.94 -6.70 2.48
C ALA A 59 -14.68 -8.07 3.14
N GLY A 60 -14.23 -8.09 4.40
CA GLY A 60 -14.04 -9.32 5.17
C GLY A 60 -12.62 -9.89 5.14
N TYR A 61 -11.60 -9.07 4.86
CA TYR A 61 -10.20 -9.50 5.02
C TYR A 61 -9.92 -9.86 6.49
N LYS A 62 -9.64 -11.12 6.76
CA LYS A 62 -9.68 -11.66 8.13
C LYS A 62 -8.42 -11.38 8.95
N ASN A 63 -7.24 -11.39 8.31
CA ASN A 63 -5.98 -11.28 9.02
C ASN A 63 -5.60 -9.82 9.33
N LYS A 64 -4.49 -9.65 10.04
CA LYS A 64 -3.89 -8.37 10.44
C LYS A 64 -3.64 -7.48 9.21
N VAL A 65 -4.12 -6.24 9.28
CA VAL A 65 -3.78 -5.15 8.36
C VAL A 65 -3.12 -4.03 9.15
N VAL A 66 -1.97 -3.54 8.70
CA VAL A 66 -1.36 -2.32 9.21
C VAL A 66 -1.50 -1.23 8.16
N LEU A 67 -2.03 -0.08 8.55
CA LEU A 67 -2.14 1.13 7.74
C LEU A 67 -0.98 2.04 8.09
N LEU A 68 0.01 2.17 7.21
CA LEU A 68 1.16 3.04 7.41
C LEU A 68 0.93 4.39 6.74
N GLU A 69 0.89 5.47 7.53
CA GLU A 69 0.64 6.83 7.06
C GLU A 69 1.47 7.85 7.86
N ALA A 70 2.27 8.65 7.17
CA ALA A 70 3.14 9.62 7.84
C ALA A 70 2.42 10.91 8.29
N ASN A 71 1.28 11.24 7.66
CA ASN A 71 0.54 12.46 7.96
C ASN A 71 -0.40 12.25 9.16
N GLY A 72 -0.12 12.93 10.29
CA GLY A 72 -0.91 12.79 11.51
C GLY A 72 -2.41 13.07 11.35
N LYS A 73 -2.82 14.04 10.50
CA LYS A 73 -4.25 14.31 10.26
C LYS A 73 -4.93 13.14 9.54
N LYS A 74 -4.21 12.48 8.62
CA LYS A 74 -4.72 11.28 7.96
C LYS A 74 -4.74 10.09 8.92
N ALA A 75 -3.71 9.93 9.75
CA ALA A 75 -3.67 8.89 10.78
C ALA A 75 -4.86 9.02 11.75
N SER A 76 -5.16 10.22 12.25
CA SER A 76 -6.34 10.47 13.11
C SER A 76 -7.66 10.17 12.39
N PHE A 77 -7.76 10.42 11.08
CA PHE A 77 -8.91 10.00 10.29
C PHE A 77 -9.03 8.47 10.23
N LEU A 78 -7.92 7.76 10.04
CA LEU A 78 -7.90 6.30 9.98
C LEU A 78 -8.35 5.70 11.32
N GLU A 79 -7.84 6.20 12.45
CA GLU A 79 -8.28 5.79 13.79
C GLU A 79 -9.79 5.98 13.95
N HIS A 80 -10.29 7.19 13.66
CA HIS A 80 -11.71 7.48 13.76
C HIS A 80 -12.57 6.54 12.90
N VAL A 81 -12.17 6.25 11.68
CA VAL A 81 -12.93 5.36 10.78
C VAL A 81 -12.91 3.92 11.28
N THR A 82 -11.76 3.41 11.70
CA THR A 82 -11.62 2.04 12.19
C THR A 82 -12.45 1.81 13.44
N ASP A 83 -12.43 2.77 14.38
CA ASP A 83 -13.23 2.73 15.61
C ASP A 83 -14.73 2.83 15.32
N THR A 84 -15.14 3.81 14.50
CA THR A 84 -16.56 4.03 14.16
C THR A 84 -17.18 2.82 13.47
N LEU A 85 -16.41 2.11 12.63
CA LEU A 85 -16.88 0.93 11.92
C LEU A 85 -16.65 -0.38 12.68
N GLY A 86 -16.02 -0.35 13.86
CA GLY A 86 -15.71 -1.52 14.66
C GLY A 86 -14.82 -2.52 13.89
N LEU A 87 -13.84 -2.02 13.11
CA LEU A 87 -12.99 -2.89 12.32
C LEU A 87 -11.95 -3.57 13.22
N GLU A 88 -11.92 -4.88 13.18
CA GLU A 88 -10.99 -5.69 13.97
C GLU A 88 -9.72 -6.04 13.18
N GLN A 89 -8.63 -6.36 13.89
CA GLN A 89 -7.34 -6.75 13.30
C GLN A 89 -6.82 -5.74 12.28
N ILE A 90 -7.06 -4.44 12.53
CA ILE A 90 -6.50 -3.31 11.77
C ILE A 90 -5.78 -2.37 12.73
N PHE A 91 -4.59 -1.91 12.35
CA PHE A 91 -3.71 -1.10 13.20
C PHE A 91 -3.16 0.06 12.39
N ILE A 92 -3.06 1.22 13.01
CA ILE A 92 -2.47 2.40 12.39
C ILE A 92 -1.01 2.53 12.85
N CYS A 93 -0.10 2.75 11.89
CA CYS A 93 1.29 3.11 12.13
C CYS A 93 1.50 4.53 11.59
N GLN A 94 1.60 5.51 12.49
CA GLN A 94 1.86 6.89 12.10
C GLN A 94 3.36 7.12 12.01
N ASP A 95 3.96 6.76 10.87
CA ASP A 95 5.38 6.99 10.63
C ASP A 95 5.70 7.02 9.11
N ARG A 96 6.93 7.39 8.77
CA ARG A 96 7.46 7.26 7.42
C ARG A 96 7.88 5.82 7.14
N ALA A 97 7.75 5.40 5.88
CA ALA A 97 8.12 4.05 5.47
C ALA A 97 9.59 3.73 5.75
N GLU A 98 10.47 4.72 5.57
CA GLU A 98 11.92 4.58 5.82
C GLU A 98 12.25 4.38 7.30
N ILE A 99 11.44 4.93 8.20
CA ILE A 99 11.61 4.78 9.66
C ILE A 99 10.97 3.46 10.10
N ALA A 100 9.69 3.29 9.85
CA ALA A 100 8.97 2.07 10.23
C ALA A 100 9.59 0.78 9.66
N GLY A 101 10.16 0.86 8.43
CA GLY A 101 10.83 -0.29 7.80
C GLY A 101 12.14 -0.73 8.46
N ARG A 102 12.64 0.03 9.46
CA ARG A 102 13.79 -0.33 10.29
C ARG A 102 13.40 -0.90 11.65
N GLU A 103 12.14 -0.69 12.07
CA GLU A 103 11.65 -1.17 13.35
C GLU A 103 11.39 -2.69 13.33
N ASP A 104 11.92 -3.42 14.29
CA ASP A 104 11.83 -4.88 14.37
C ASP A 104 10.39 -5.42 14.38
N ILE A 105 9.43 -4.62 14.88
CA ILE A 105 8.01 -4.98 14.90
C ILE A 105 7.36 -4.98 13.53
N TYR A 106 7.96 -4.31 12.54
CA TYR A 106 7.44 -4.18 11.18
C TYR A 106 8.36 -4.83 10.14
N ARG A 107 9.69 -4.75 10.34
CA ARG A 107 10.68 -5.23 9.38
C ARG A 107 10.53 -6.73 9.14
N GLU A 108 10.31 -7.11 7.88
CA GLU A 108 10.17 -8.50 7.45
C GLU A 108 9.12 -9.32 8.23
N ARG A 109 8.02 -8.65 8.61
CA ARG A 109 6.94 -9.25 9.42
C ARG A 109 5.68 -9.58 8.65
N PHE A 110 5.50 -9.04 7.46
CA PHE A 110 4.26 -9.18 6.70
C PHE A 110 4.41 -10.18 5.55
N ASP A 111 3.32 -10.88 5.26
CA ASP A 111 3.24 -11.75 4.09
C ASP A 111 3.04 -10.92 2.80
N VAL A 112 2.34 -9.78 2.93
CA VAL A 112 2.03 -8.87 1.83
C VAL A 112 2.30 -7.43 2.24
N SER A 113 2.98 -6.66 1.38
CA SER A 113 2.91 -5.21 1.40
C SER A 113 2.20 -4.72 0.14
N THR A 114 1.44 -3.64 0.27
CA THR A 114 0.80 -2.98 -0.87
C THR A 114 1.01 -1.49 -0.81
N ALA A 115 0.93 -0.83 -1.96
CA ALA A 115 0.93 0.63 -2.03
C ALA A 115 0.21 1.10 -3.29
N ARG A 116 -0.50 2.24 -3.16
CA ARG A 116 -1.24 2.89 -4.24
C ARG A 116 -0.95 4.39 -4.28
N ALA A 117 -0.51 4.89 -5.44
CA ALA A 117 -0.31 6.34 -5.69
C ALA A 117 0.64 7.05 -4.69
N VAL A 118 1.64 6.35 -4.18
CA VAL A 118 2.61 6.88 -3.18
C VAL A 118 3.82 7.51 -3.86
N ALA A 119 4.46 6.79 -4.78
CA ALA A 119 5.70 7.20 -5.43
C ALA A 119 5.89 6.48 -6.78
N PRO A 120 6.84 6.91 -7.63
CA PRO A 120 7.32 6.11 -8.76
C PRO A 120 7.85 4.74 -8.30
N LEU A 121 7.77 3.74 -9.17
CA LEU A 121 8.03 2.35 -8.81
C LEU A 121 9.45 2.11 -8.27
N ASN A 122 10.47 2.77 -8.83
CA ASN A 122 11.87 2.68 -8.38
C ASN A 122 12.08 3.18 -6.93
N VAL A 123 11.25 4.09 -6.45
CA VAL A 123 11.22 4.54 -5.05
C VAL A 123 10.34 3.60 -4.21
N LEU A 124 9.19 3.23 -4.77
CA LEU A 124 8.17 2.45 -4.07
C LEU A 124 8.65 1.08 -3.64
N VAL A 125 9.48 0.42 -4.45
CA VAL A 125 10.09 -0.87 -4.11
C VAL A 125 10.96 -0.77 -2.85
N GLU A 126 11.67 0.35 -2.62
CA GLU A 126 12.46 0.54 -1.41
C GLU A 126 11.58 0.84 -0.18
N TYR A 127 10.45 1.50 -0.37
CA TYR A 127 9.49 1.73 0.72
C TYR A 127 8.79 0.44 1.16
N CYS A 128 8.53 -0.49 0.26
CA CYS A 128 7.69 -1.65 0.53
C CYS A 128 8.47 -2.94 0.85
N ALA A 129 9.64 -3.15 0.24
CA ALA A 129 10.45 -4.36 0.43
C ALA A 129 10.86 -4.65 1.89
N PRO A 130 11.14 -3.62 2.74
CA PRO A 130 11.54 -3.86 4.13
C PRO A 130 10.49 -4.58 4.97
N PHE A 131 9.23 -4.42 4.67
CA PHE A 131 8.13 -4.96 5.48
C PHE A 131 7.84 -6.43 5.23
N ILE A 132 8.10 -6.92 4.02
CA ILE A 132 7.72 -8.28 3.62
C ILE A 132 8.77 -9.32 4.01
N LYS A 133 8.29 -10.47 4.46
CA LYS A 133 9.10 -11.67 4.72
C LYS A 133 9.76 -12.17 3.44
N LYS A 134 10.80 -12.99 3.57
CA LYS A 134 11.25 -13.83 2.44
C LYS A 134 10.06 -14.66 1.93
N ASP A 135 9.94 -14.81 0.62
CA ASP A 135 8.83 -15.44 -0.10
C ASP A 135 7.48 -14.70 -0.01
N GLY A 136 7.42 -13.57 0.68
CA GLY A 136 6.27 -12.67 0.68
C GLY A 136 6.14 -11.84 -0.60
N LEU A 137 5.04 -11.11 -0.72
CA LEU A 137 4.68 -10.34 -1.90
C LEU A 137 4.64 -8.84 -1.63
N PHE A 138 5.25 -8.05 -2.50
CA PHE A 138 4.93 -6.65 -2.66
C PHE A 138 3.98 -6.49 -3.85
N ILE A 139 2.89 -5.75 -3.68
CA ILE A 139 1.90 -5.50 -4.74
C ILE A 139 1.80 -4.01 -4.99
N ALA A 140 2.31 -3.56 -6.13
CA ALA A 140 2.21 -2.17 -6.57
C ALA A 140 0.93 -1.98 -7.38
N MET A 141 0.00 -1.15 -6.87
CA MET A 141 -1.22 -0.79 -7.58
C MET A 141 -0.94 0.41 -8.49
N LYS A 142 -0.84 0.16 -9.80
CA LYS A 142 -0.46 1.14 -10.83
C LYS A 142 -1.54 1.28 -11.91
N THR A 143 -1.36 2.25 -12.79
CA THR A 143 -2.19 2.38 -14.00
C THR A 143 -1.72 1.45 -15.12
N ASP A 144 -0.41 1.25 -15.20
CA ASP A 144 0.26 0.42 -16.20
C ASP A 144 1.60 -0.10 -15.67
N LYS A 145 2.37 -0.76 -16.53
CA LYS A 145 3.68 -1.35 -16.22
C LYS A 145 4.89 -0.57 -16.73
N THR A 146 4.70 0.64 -17.22
CA THR A 146 5.76 1.43 -17.88
C THR A 146 6.96 1.73 -16.98
N GLU A 147 6.74 1.83 -15.68
CA GLU A 147 7.78 2.12 -14.69
C GLU A 147 8.68 0.90 -14.35
N LEU A 148 8.38 -0.31 -14.85
CA LEU A 148 9.17 -1.51 -14.50
C LEU A 148 10.64 -1.40 -14.91
N GLU A 149 10.92 -0.81 -16.08
CA GLU A 149 12.29 -0.64 -16.57
C GLU A 149 13.12 0.22 -15.59
N SER A 150 12.57 1.34 -15.16
CA SER A 150 13.25 2.24 -14.22
C SER A 150 13.45 1.65 -12.82
N ALA A 151 12.67 0.64 -12.45
CA ALA A 151 12.75 -0.02 -11.15
C ALA A 151 13.71 -1.23 -11.11
N LYS A 152 14.27 -1.67 -12.24
CA LYS A 152 15.11 -2.88 -12.32
C LYS A 152 16.27 -2.88 -11.34
N ASN A 153 16.98 -1.76 -11.23
CA ASN A 153 18.12 -1.66 -10.32
C ASN A 153 17.67 -1.77 -8.85
N ALA A 154 16.62 -1.05 -8.47
CA ALA A 154 16.04 -1.13 -7.14
C ALA A 154 15.56 -2.55 -6.79
N MET A 155 14.86 -3.22 -7.73
CA MET A 155 14.41 -4.59 -7.56
C MET A 155 15.58 -5.54 -7.31
N LYS A 156 16.66 -5.44 -8.11
CA LYS A 156 17.86 -6.26 -7.95
C LYS A 156 18.51 -6.06 -6.58
N GLN A 157 18.65 -4.82 -6.13
CA GLN A 157 19.28 -4.51 -4.84
C GLN A 157 18.44 -4.94 -3.64
N LEU A 158 17.11 -4.98 -3.79
CA LEU A 158 16.14 -5.33 -2.75
C LEU A 158 15.63 -6.77 -2.88
N PHE A 159 16.24 -7.56 -3.76
CA PHE A 159 15.91 -8.98 -3.98
C PHE A 159 14.43 -9.22 -4.30
N LEU A 160 13.85 -8.36 -5.15
CA LEU A 160 12.50 -8.50 -5.66
C LEU A 160 12.51 -8.98 -7.11
N GLU A 161 11.66 -9.95 -7.43
CA GLU A 161 11.42 -10.42 -8.79
C GLU A 161 9.94 -10.23 -9.16
N VAL A 162 9.69 -9.88 -10.42
CA VAL A 162 8.31 -9.82 -10.91
C VAL A 162 7.72 -11.22 -10.91
N TYR A 163 6.73 -11.45 -10.09
CA TYR A 163 6.02 -12.73 -9.98
C TYR A 163 4.82 -12.81 -10.93
N LYS A 164 4.05 -11.71 -11.03
CA LYS A 164 2.82 -11.65 -11.82
C LYS A 164 2.48 -10.20 -12.17
N ILE A 165 1.83 -10.00 -13.31
CA ILE A 165 1.24 -8.71 -13.70
C ILE A 165 -0.22 -8.96 -14.07
N GLU A 166 -1.14 -8.23 -13.45
CA GLU A 166 -2.56 -8.29 -13.73
C GLU A 166 -3.06 -6.94 -14.22
N SER A 167 -3.50 -6.89 -15.47
CA SER A 167 -4.21 -5.74 -16.02
C SER A 167 -5.70 -5.99 -15.98
N GLN A 168 -6.44 -5.06 -15.39
CA GLN A 168 -7.89 -5.17 -15.18
C GLN A 168 -8.55 -3.82 -15.43
N THR A 169 -9.86 -3.85 -15.68
CA THR A 169 -10.68 -2.63 -15.73
C THR A 169 -11.49 -2.54 -14.44
N ILE A 170 -11.51 -1.36 -13.81
CA ILE A 170 -12.31 -1.16 -12.60
C ILE A 170 -13.80 -1.37 -12.96
N PRO A 171 -14.53 -2.21 -12.20
CA PRO A 171 -15.95 -2.44 -12.46
C PRO A 171 -16.75 -1.13 -12.59
N PHE A 172 -17.70 -1.12 -13.52
CA PHE A 172 -18.56 0.05 -13.81
C PHE A 172 -17.82 1.28 -14.34
N SER A 173 -16.64 1.10 -14.95
CA SER A 173 -15.84 2.17 -15.57
C SER A 173 -14.98 1.63 -16.70
N ASP A 174 -14.38 2.56 -17.49
CA ASP A 174 -13.36 2.24 -18.51
C ASP A 174 -11.92 2.42 -17.98
N ILE A 175 -11.78 2.59 -16.66
CA ILE A 175 -10.48 2.87 -16.04
C ILE A 175 -9.67 1.59 -15.91
N LYS A 176 -8.56 1.54 -16.63
CA LYS A 176 -7.61 0.43 -16.55
C LYS A 176 -6.71 0.56 -15.32
N ARG A 177 -6.38 -0.56 -14.72
CA ARG A 177 -5.43 -0.71 -13.62
C ARG A 177 -4.48 -1.87 -13.88
N CYS A 178 -3.33 -1.79 -13.26
CA CYS A 178 -2.27 -2.78 -13.37
C CYS A 178 -1.72 -3.08 -11.97
N ASN A 179 -1.99 -4.26 -11.45
CA ASN A 179 -1.38 -4.74 -10.22
C ASN A 179 -0.11 -5.52 -10.59
N ILE A 180 1.03 -5.06 -10.09
CA ILE A 180 2.32 -5.69 -10.30
C ILE A 180 2.73 -6.37 -9.01
N TYR A 181 2.87 -7.68 -9.05
CA TYR A 181 3.23 -8.52 -7.91
C TYR A 181 4.74 -8.83 -7.98
N PHE A 182 5.44 -8.49 -6.93
CA PHE A 182 6.85 -8.80 -6.76
C PHE A 182 7.01 -9.83 -5.64
N LYS A 183 7.77 -10.88 -5.90
CA LYS A 183 8.15 -11.86 -4.87
C LYS A 183 9.50 -11.48 -4.27
N LYS A 184 9.61 -11.50 -2.95
CA LYS A 184 10.86 -11.28 -2.25
C LYS A 184 11.64 -12.58 -2.16
N ILE A 185 12.85 -12.60 -2.74
CA ILE A 185 13.67 -13.84 -2.86
C ILE A 185 14.58 -14.04 -1.65
N LYS A 186 15.05 -12.93 -1.07
CA LYS A 186 15.97 -12.94 0.09
C LYS A 186 15.63 -11.83 1.06
N ASN A 187 16.09 -11.94 2.30
CA ASN A 187 16.08 -10.84 3.24
C ASN A 187 16.96 -9.69 2.71
N ILE A 188 16.50 -8.47 2.86
CA ILE A 188 17.24 -7.30 2.40
C ILE A 188 18.36 -6.95 3.40
N LEU A 189 19.38 -6.25 2.88
CA LEU A 189 20.49 -5.80 3.70
C LEU A 189 20.04 -4.71 4.69
N ASP A 190 20.68 -4.63 5.85
CA ASP A 190 20.33 -3.69 6.93
C ASP A 190 20.48 -2.22 6.55
N LYS A 191 21.27 -1.91 5.51
CA LYS A 191 21.34 -0.56 4.97
C LYS A 191 20.04 -0.07 4.34
N TYR A 192 19.08 -0.96 4.06
CA TYR A 192 17.76 -0.63 3.51
C TYR A 192 16.64 -0.79 4.55
N PRO A 193 15.59 0.04 4.49
CA PRO A 193 15.49 1.22 3.64
C PRO A 193 16.55 2.25 3.99
N ARG A 194 16.97 3.06 3.02
CA ARG A 194 17.89 4.19 3.29
C ARG A 194 17.18 5.24 4.16
N ALA A 195 17.95 6.18 4.71
CA ALA A 195 17.43 7.22 5.61
C ALA A 195 16.28 8.03 4.96
N ASP A 196 15.43 8.60 5.82
CA ASP A 196 14.25 9.39 5.41
C ASP A 196 14.56 10.38 4.28
N GLY A 197 13.71 10.35 3.28
CA GLY A 197 13.78 11.17 2.07
C GLY A 197 14.87 10.80 1.06
N ILE A 198 15.83 9.92 1.40
CA ILE A 198 16.90 9.51 0.47
C ILE A 198 16.33 8.70 -0.71
N PRO A 199 15.42 7.72 -0.52
CA PRO A 199 14.84 6.97 -1.63
C PRO A 199 14.20 7.88 -2.69
N LYS A 200 13.51 8.93 -2.26
CA LYS A 200 12.86 9.90 -3.15
C LYS A 200 13.86 10.82 -3.85
N LYS A 201 14.91 11.29 -3.14
CA LYS A 201 15.90 12.22 -3.70
C LYS A 201 16.88 11.55 -4.66
N LYS A 202 17.20 10.29 -4.40
CA LYS A 202 18.18 9.48 -5.17
C LYS A 202 17.64 8.05 -5.28
N PRO A 203 16.67 7.77 -6.17
CA PRO A 203 16.17 6.41 -6.40
C PRO A 203 17.30 5.43 -6.73
N LEU A 204 17.11 4.16 -6.36
CA LEU A 204 18.07 3.08 -6.64
C LEU A 204 18.17 2.74 -8.13
#